data_eae2040c50c887177bd852b807dbcd70
#
_entry.id   eae2040c50c887177bd852b807dbcd70
#
_cell.length_a   1.000
_cell.length_b   1.000
_cell.length_c   1.000
_cell.angle_alpha   90.00
_cell.angle_beta   90.00
_cell.angle_gamma   90.00
#
_symmetry.space_group_name_H-M   'P 1'
#
loop_
_entity.id
_entity.type
_entity.pdbx_description
1 polymer ?
#
loop_
_entity_poly.entity_id
_entity_poly.type
_entity_poly.pdbx_seq_one_letter_code
_entity_poly.pdbx_strand_id
1 'polypeptide(L)'
;MTTFNPDIQYVMQQDKDDCYFGRYPTLARLNKEYCNTASVQWLNIQIYNLNEYCGCKDKMTQQQILDCARTISGMYYFLKVSELMLFFFRFKAGFYGKFFGSVDPMVITTALSQFCKERGEANAKHDNDIRMKQINEFRKNAISYEEWKKTRNKKSNNTNTTQ
;
A
#
# COMPACT_ATOMS: atom_id res chain seq x y z
N MET A 1 15.79 9.55 6.43
CA MET A 1 14.34 9.90 6.45
C MET A 1 13.98 11.09 5.54
N THR A 2 14.92 11.66 4.84
CA THR A 2 14.67 12.76 3.85
C THR A 2 13.76 12.35 2.69
N THR A 3 13.72 11.06 2.35
CA THR A 3 12.98 10.51 1.20
C THR A 3 11.44 10.47 1.40
N PHE A 4 10.95 10.64 2.64
CA PHE A 4 9.51 10.59 2.97
C PHE A 4 9.06 11.82 3.74
N ASN A 5 9.51 12.98 3.25
CA ASN A 5 9.12 14.29 3.74
C ASN A 5 7.71 14.65 3.24
N PRO A 6 6.87 15.37 4.03
CA PRO A 6 5.58 15.87 3.58
C PRO A 6 5.60 16.66 2.27
N ASP A 7 6.68 17.32 1.96
CA ASP A 7 6.82 18.16 0.74
C ASP A 7 6.78 17.36 -0.55
N ILE A 8 7.10 16.06 -0.51
CA ILE A 8 7.09 15.17 -1.69
C ILE A 8 5.90 14.22 -1.73
N GLN A 9 4.88 14.43 -0.90
CA GLN A 9 3.65 13.59 -0.92
C GLN A 9 3.00 13.53 -2.30
N TYR A 10 3.09 14.62 -3.09
CA TYR A 10 2.52 14.70 -4.44
C TYR A 10 3.14 13.70 -5.42
N VAL A 11 4.40 13.33 -5.23
CA VAL A 11 5.10 12.35 -6.08
C VAL A 11 4.41 11.00 -6.03
N MET A 12 3.88 10.62 -4.86
CA MET A 12 3.20 9.34 -4.67
C MET A 12 1.91 9.21 -5.49
N GLN A 13 1.31 10.33 -5.89
CA GLN A 13 0.11 10.33 -6.75
C GLN A 13 0.46 10.07 -8.22
N GLN A 14 1.69 10.32 -8.65
CA GLN A 14 2.11 10.14 -10.04
C GLN A 14 2.22 8.66 -10.40
N ASP A 15 2.68 7.83 -9.45
CA ASP A 15 2.75 6.37 -9.60
C ASP A 15 2.09 5.68 -8.41
N LYS A 16 0.78 5.45 -8.54
CA LYS A 16 -0.03 4.78 -7.50
C LYS A 16 0.30 3.31 -7.38
N ASP A 17 0.64 2.67 -8.50
CA ASP A 17 0.94 1.24 -8.51
C ASP A 17 2.24 0.98 -7.76
N ASP A 18 3.26 1.81 -7.93
CA ASP A 18 4.47 1.73 -7.13
C ASP A 18 4.19 2.01 -5.64
N CYS A 19 3.31 2.96 -5.31
CA CYS A 19 2.91 3.20 -3.91
C CYS A 19 2.32 1.96 -3.24
N TYR A 20 1.44 1.24 -3.95
CA TYR A 20 0.77 0.05 -3.40
C TYR A 20 1.65 -1.20 -3.49
N PHE A 21 2.35 -1.41 -4.60
CA PHE A 21 3.03 -2.67 -4.90
C PHE A 21 4.56 -2.59 -4.80
N GLY A 22 5.13 -1.37 -4.75
CA GLY A 22 6.56 -1.13 -4.58
C GLY A 22 7.12 -1.61 -3.23
N ARG A 23 8.45 -1.68 -3.13
CA ARG A 23 9.17 -2.18 -1.95
C ARG A 23 9.45 -1.08 -0.93
N TYR A 24 8.40 -0.51 -0.36
CA TYR A 24 8.51 0.49 0.70
C TYR A 24 8.35 -0.13 2.09
N PRO A 25 9.00 0.43 3.13
CA PRO A 25 8.85 -0.06 4.49
C PRO A 25 7.44 0.20 5.02
N THR A 26 6.93 -0.74 5.80
CA THR A 26 5.72 -0.56 6.60
C THR A 26 6.03 0.20 7.90
N LEU A 27 5.01 0.70 8.59
CA LEU A 27 5.19 1.33 9.90
C LEU A 27 5.83 0.36 10.91
N ALA A 28 5.42 -0.91 10.89
CA ALA A 28 6.03 -1.95 11.73
C ALA A 28 7.52 -2.13 11.41
N ARG A 29 7.90 -2.08 10.13
CA ARG A 29 9.28 -2.20 9.71
C ARG A 29 10.12 -0.99 10.14
N LEU A 30 9.58 0.23 10.07
CA LEU A 30 10.24 1.41 10.61
C LEU A 30 10.58 1.26 12.10
N ASN A 31 9.61 0.78 12.88
CA ASN A 31 9.83 0.56 14.31
C ASN A 31 10.91 -0.49 14.58
N LYS A 32 10.96 -1.53 13.78
CA LYS A 32 11.96 -2.61 13.92
C LYS A 32 13.38 -2.16 13.51
N GLU A 33 13.50 -1.36 12.45
CA GLU A 33 14.80 -0.99 11.86
C GLU A 33 15.46 0.21 12.56
N TYR A 34 14.67 1.14 13.11
CA TYR A 34 15.20 2.36 13.72
C TYR A 34 15.02 2.40 15.25
N CYS A 35 13.77 2.52 15.70
CA CYS A 35 13.41 2.49 17.11
C CYS A 35 11.89 2.26 17.25
N ASN A 36 11.45 1.77 18.41
CA ASN A 36 10.04 1.41 18.66
C ASN A 36 9.04 2.57 18.48
N THR A 37 9.49 3.80 18.37
CA THR A 37 8.67 5.00 18.17
C THR A 37 8.87 5.68 16.82
N ALA A 38 9.67 5.10 15.93
CA ALA A 38 10.03 5.73 14.64
C ALA A 38 8.80 6.02 13.77
N SER A 39 7.83 5.10 13.71
CA SER A 39 6.58 5.29 12.99
C SER A 39 5.74 6.43 13.58
N VAL A 40 5.67 6.53 14.90
CA VAL A 40 4.94 7.61 15.61
C VAL A 40 5.59 8.95 15.34
N GLN A 41 6.92 9.04 15.39
CA GLN A 41 7.66 10.28 15.12
C GLN A 41 7.46 10.73 13.68
N TRP A 42 7.53 9.79 12.72
CA TRP A 42 7.28 10.09 11.32
C TRP A 42 5.84 10.54 11.07
N LEU A 43 4.85 9.83 11.62
CA LEU A 43 3.42 10.19 11.52
C LEU A 43 3.14 11.55 12.15
N ASN A 44 3.77 11.87 13.27
CA ASN A 44 3.62 13.17 13.94
C ASN A 44 3.98 14.32 12.98
N ILE A 45 5.05 14.17 12.19
CA ILE A 45 5.46 15.15 11.18
C ILE A 45 4.41 15.26 10.07
N GLN A 46 3.88 14.15 9.57
CA GLN A 46 2.88 14.12 8.52
C GLN A 46 1.55 14.77 8.97
N ILE A 47 1.09 14.42 10.17
CA ILE A 47 -0.15 14.95 10.74
C ILE A 47 0.00 16.44 11.08
N TYR A 48 1.15 16.84 11.63
CA TYR A 48 1.44 18.26 11.87
C TYR A 48 1.37 19.05 10.54
N ASN A 49 1.98 18.56 9.49
CA ASN A 49 1.93 19.20 8.17
C ASN A 49 0.49 19.30 7.63
N LEU A 50 -0.34 18.26 7.83
CA LEU A 50 -1.75 18.30 7.47
C LEU A 50 -2.51 19.36 8.31
N ASN A 51 -2.27 19.41 9.61
CA ASN A 51 -2.85 20.37 10.55
C ASN A 51 -2.58 21.82 10.13
N GLU A 52 -1.34 22.10 9.69
CA GLU A 52 -0.97 23.44 9.18
C GLU A 52 -1.60 23.71 7.81
N TYR A 53 -1.66 22.72 6.91
CA TYR A 53 -2.19 22.87 5.57
C TYR A 53 -3.69 23.20 5.54
N CYS A 54 -4.49 22.64 6.45
CA CYS A 54 -5.95 22.73 6.41
C CYS A 54 -6.52 24.15 6.56
N GLY A 55 -5.72 25.11 7.04
CA GLY A 55 -6.16 26.51 7.18
C GLY A 55 -7.33 26.71 8.16
N CYS A 56 -7.70 25.70 8.96
CA CYS A 56 -8.72 25.81 9.99
C CYS A 56 -8.25 26.75 11.10
N LYS A 57 -9.20 27.49 11.69
CA LYS A 57 -8.93 28.38 12.80
C LYS A 57 -8.51 27.61 14.05
N ASP A 58 -9.23 26.54 14.35
CA ASP A 58 -8.95 25.69 15.49
C ASP A 58 -8.15 24.47 15.03
N LYS A 59 -6.85 24.47 15.34
CA LYS A 59 -5.92 23.41 15.01
C LYS A 59 -5.83 22.38 16.12
N MET A 60 -5.39 21.17 15.77
CA MET A 60 -5.06 20.16 16.78
C MET A 60 -3.90 20.63 17.67
N THR A 61 -4.00 20.34 18.94
CA THR A 61 -2.89 20.49 19.89
C THR A 61 -1.79 19.45 19.62
N GLN A 62 -0.58 19.71 20.11
CA GLN A 62 0.54 18.76 20.01
C GLN A 62 0.19 17.38 20.59
N GLN A 63 -0.57 17.36 21.70
CA GLN A 63 -1.02 16.12 22.32
C GLN A 63 -1.99 15.35 21.41
N GLN A 64 -2.95 16.02 20.80
CA GLN A 64 -3.89 15.41 19.86
C GLN A 64 -3.18 14.85 18.62
N ILE A 65 -2.20 15.55 18.09
CA ILE A 65 -1.36 15.08 16.96
C ILE A 65 -0.62 13.80 17.36
N LEU A 66 0.01 13.79 18.55
CA LEU A 66 0.75 12.65 19.05
C LEU A 66 -0.16 11.44 19.29
N ASP A 67 -1.33 11.64 19.87
CA ASP A 67 -2.29 10.56 20.13
C ASP A 67 -2.90 10.01 18.82
N CYS A 68 -3.17 10.87 17.85
CA CYS A 68 -3.56 10.46 16.50
C CYS A 68 -2.45 9.62 15.84
N ALA A 69 -1.19 10.05 15.94
CA ALA A 69 -0.04 9.31 15.40
C ALA A 69 0.12 7.93 16.07
N ARG A 70 -0.06 7.84 17.39
CA ARG A 70 -0.03 6.57 18.13
C ARG A 70 -1.17 5.65 17.70
N THR A 71 -2.37 6.19 17.56
CA THR A 71 -3.54 5.43 17.11
C THR A 71 -3.31 4.85 15.72
N ILE A 72 -2.84 5.66 14.78
CA ILE A 72 -2.54 5.20 13.41
C ILE A 72 -1.42 4.16 13.43
N SER A 73 -0.33 4.41 14.17
CA SER A 73 0.78 3.45 14.26
C SER A 73 0.35 2.11 14.84
N GLY A 74 -0.54 2.09 15.83
CA GLY A 74 -1.04 0.88 16.47
C GLY A 74 -2.02 0.09 15.60
N MET A 75 -2.99 0.78 14.98
CA MET A 75 -4.05 0.13 14.20
C MET A 75 -3.62 -0.21 12.76
N TYR A 76 -2.77 0.62 12.15
CA TYR A 76 -2.41 0.52 10.73
C TYR A 76 -0.91 0.23 10.52
N TYR A 77 -0.30 -0.51 11.44
CA TYR A 77 1.13 -0.87 11.43
C TYR A 77 1.59 -1.55 10.13
N PHE A 78 0.66 -2.17 9.39
CA PHE A 78 0.88 -2.87 8.13
C PHE A 78 0.95 -1.95 6.91
N LEU A 79 0.53 -0.69 7.03
CA LEU A 79 0.59 0.26 5.92
C LEU A 79 2.05 0.68 5.65
N LYS A 80 2.35 0.83 4.36
CA LYS A 80 3.63 1.35 3.90
C LYS A 80 3.68 2.87 4.06
N VAL A 81 4.88 3.41 4.21
CA VAL A 81 5.07 4.87 4.24
C VAL A 81 4.61 5.54 2.94
N SER A 82 4.82 4.89 1.78
CA SER A 82 4.35 5.35 0.48
C SER A 82 2.83 5.47 0.42
N GLU A 83 2.12 4.46 0.93
CA GLU A 83 0.65 4.43 1.01
C GLU A 83 0.12 5.58 1.89
N LEU A 84 0.75 5.82 3.03
CA LEU A 84 0.36 6.91 3.92
C LEU A 84 0.68 8.29 3.32
N MET A 85 1.79 8.45 2.61
CA MET A 85 2.06 9.69 1.89
C MET A 85 1.02 9.95 0.80
N LEU A 86 0.61 8.92 0.06
CA LEU A 86 -0.49 8.99 -0.91
C LEU A 86 -1.80 9.36 -0.22
N PHE A 87 -2.10 8.75 0.93
CA PHE A 87 -3.26 9.08 1.74
C PHE A 87 -3.27 10.56 2.13
N PHE A 88 -2.19 11.08 2.71
CA PHE A 88 -2.10 12.47 3.13
C PHE A 88 -2.22 13.45 1.96
N PHE A 89 -1.63 13.12 0.81
CA PHE A 89 -1.81 13.91 -0.41
C PHE A 89 -3.28 13.97 -0.83
N ARG A 90 -3.94 12.83 -0.94
CA ARG A 90 -5.36 12.74 -1.31
C ARG A 90 -6.26 13.43 -0.30
N PHE A 91 -5.93 13.33 0.99
CA PHE A 91 -6.65 14.05 2.03
C PHE A 91 -6.58 15.56 1.81
N LYS A 92 -5.38 16.10 1.56
CA LYS A 92 -5.18 17.52 1.23
C LYS A 92 -5.93 17.94 -0.04
N ALA A 93 -6.05 17.04 -1.01
CA ALA A 93 -6.81 17.27 -2.25
C ALA A 93 -8.33 17.14 -2.07
N GLY A 94 -8.82 16.83 -0.86
CA GLY A 94 -10.25 16.79 -0.53
C GLY A 94 -10.97 15.49 -0.88
N PHE A 95 -10.26 14.39 -1.18
CA PHE A 95 -10.87 13.10 -1.53
C PHE A 95 -11.72 12.50 -0.40
N TYR A 96 -11.38 12.81 0.85
CA TYR A 96 -12.03 12.24 2.04
C TYR A 96 -12.89 13.26 2.82
N GLY A 97 -13.24 14.34 2.16
CA GLY A 97 -14.05 15.40 2.78
C GLY A 97 -13.19 16.58 3.26
N LYS A 98 -13.84 17.45 4.02
CA LYS A 98 -13.25 18.70 4.52
C LYS A 98 -13.39 18.79 6.03
N PHE A 99 -12.47 19.48 6.67
CA PHE A 99 -12.65 19.93 8.04
C PHE A 99 -13.61 21.12 8.10
N PHE A 100 -14.45 21.14 9.12
CA PHE A 100 -15.41 22.23 9.35
C PHE A 100 -15.04 22.97 10.66
N GLY A 101 -14.32 24.09 10.51
CA GLY A 101 -13.96 24.96 11.63
C GLY A 101 -12.73 24.50 12.40
N SER A 102 -12.63 23.22 12.76
CA SER A 102 -11.53 22.62 13.52
C SER A 102 -10.96 21.40 12.83
N VAL A 103 -9.68 21.12 13.08
CA VAL A 103 -9.03 19.87 12.63
C VAL A 103 -9.34 18.78 13.66
N ASP A 104 -10.07 17.75 13.24
CA ASP A 104 -10.50 16.66 14.11
C ASP A 104 -9.70 15.37 13.80
N PRO A 105 -9.00 14.78 14.80
CA PRO A 105 -8.32 13.50 14.65
C PRO A 105 -9.22 12.36 14.17
N MET A 106 -10.50 12.35 14.55
CA MET A 106 -11.45 11.29 14.15
C MET A 106 -11.75 11.36 12.66
N VAL A 107 -11.77 12.54 12.05
CA VAL A 107 -11.96 12.70 10.61
C VAL A 107 -10.75 12.09 9.87
N ILE A 108 -9.54 12.26 10.39
CA ILE A 108 -8.32 11.68 9.80
C ILE A 108 -8.37 10.14 9.86
N THR A 109 -8.72 9.57 11.00
CA THR A 109 -8.78 8.10 11.17
C THR A 109 -9.91 7.47 10.38
N THR A 110 -11.07 8.15 10.28
CA THR A 110 -12.19 7.71 9.43
C THR A 110 -11.81 7.71 7.96
N ALA A 111 -11.17 8.78 7.49
CA ALA A 111 -10.65 8.89 6.13
C ALA A 111 -9.61 7.79 5.82
N LEU A 112 -8.74 7.48 6.80
CA LEU A 112 -7.77 6.40 6.65
C LEU A 112 -8.44 5.02 6.54
N SER A 113 -9.53 4.79 7.26
CA SER A 113 -10.34 3.58 7.10
C SER A 113 -10.94 3.45 5.70
N GLN A 114 -11.40 4.56 5.11
CA GLN A 114 -11.86 4.59 3.73
C GLN A 114 -10.70 4.30 2.74
N PHE A 115 -9.55 4.93 2.93
CA PHE A 115 -8.35 4.64 2.13
C PHE A 115 -7.97 3.15 2.19
N CYS A 116 -8.08 2.50 3.35
CA CYS A 116 -7.79 1.07 3.49
C CYS A 116 -8.74 0.19 2.68
N LYS A 117 -10.01 0.59 2.50
CA LYS A 117 -10.95 -0.12 1.61
C LYS A 117 -10.51 0.01 0.15
N GLU A 118 -10.20 1.23 -0.31
CA GLU A 118 -9.68 1.48 -1.66
C GLU A 118 -8.39 0.68 -1.93
N ARG A 119 -7.49 0.63 -0.95
CA ARG A 119 -6.29 -0.19 -0.99
C ARG A 119 -6.61 -1.68 -1.13
N GLY A 120 -7.60 -2.18 -0.39
CA GLY A 120 -8.06 -3.56 -0.47
C GLY A 120 -8.57 -3.91 -1.87
N GLU A 121 -9.36 -3.04 -2.48
CA GLU A 121 -9.84 -3.20 -3.86
C GLU A 121 -8.70 -3.18 -4.88
N ALA A 122 -7.74 -2.28 -4.73
CA ALA A 122 -6.56 -2.21 -5.59
C ALA A 122 -5.71 -3.49 -5.50
N ASN A 123 -5.49 -4.01 -4.29
CA ASN A 123 -4.77 -5.27 -4.08
C ASN A 123 -5.52 -6.46 -4.71
N ALA A 124 -6.83 -6.57 -4.48
CA ALA A 124 -7.64 -7.65 -5.05
C ALA A 124 -7.63 -7.64 -6.60
N LYS A 125 -7.69 -6.46 -7.19
CA LYS A 125 -7.58 -6.30 -8.64
C LYS A 125 -6.20 -6.73 -9.15
N HIS A 126 -5.14 -6.27 -8.52
CA HIS A 126 -3.76 -6.61 -8.88
C HIS A 126 -3.51 -8.12 -8.81
N ASP A 127 -3.92 -8.77 -7.72
CA ASP A 127 -3.79 -10.22 -7.54
C ASP A 127 -4.57 -11.00 -8.60
N ASN A 128 -5.78 -10.53 -8.95
CA ASN A 128 -6.56 -11.13 -10.02
C ASN A 128 -5.89 -10.98 -11.39
N ASP A 129 -5.33 -9.82 -11.69
CA ASP A 129 -4.61 -9.57 -12.95
C ASP A 129 -3.37 -10.46 -13.08
N ILE A 130 -2.60 -10.64 -11.98
CA ILE A 130 -1.47 -11.58 -11.94
C ILE A 130 -1.96 -13.01 -12.19
N ARG A 131 -3.01 -13.43 -11.49
CA ARG A 131 -3.58 -14.77 -11.64
C ARG A 131 -4.07 -15.04 -13.08
N MET A 132 -4.73 -14.07 -13.69
CA MET A 132 -5.19 -14.19 -15.07
C MET A 132 -4.04 -14.28 -16.08
N LYS A 133 -2.96 -13.49 -15.86
CA LYS A 133 -1.74 -13.60 -16.66
C LYS A 133 -1.13 -15.00 -16.57
N GLN A 134 -0.99 -15.55 -15.37
CA GLN A 134 -0.48 -16.91 -15.15
C GLN A 134 -1.35 -17.97 -15.85
N ILE A 135 -2.68 -17.90 -15.70
CA ILE A 135 -3.61 -18.82 -16.36
C ILE A 135 -3.46 -18.75 -17.87
N ASN A 136 -3.35 -17.56 -18.44
CA ASN A 136 -3.18 -17.37 -19.87
C ASN A 136 -1.83 -17.91 -20.38
N GLU A 137 -0.76 -17.76 -19.60
CA GLU A 137 0.55 -18.37 -19.90
C GLU A 137 0.48 -19.89 -19.86
N PHE A 138 -0.16 -20.47 -18.85
CA PHE A 138 -0.40 -21.91 -18.78
C PHE A 138 -1.20 -22.41 -20.00
N ARG A 139 -2.25 -21.70 -20.39
CA ARG A 139 -3.06 -22.06 -21.58
C ARG A 139 -2.26 -22.01 -22.87
N LYS A 140 -1.37 -21.01 -23.03
CA LYS A 140 -0.49 -20.91 -24.22
C LYS A 140 0.52 -22.06 -24.29
N ASN A 141 1.00 -22.52 -23.14
CA ASN A 141 2.03 -23.56 -23.05
C ASN A 141 1.42 -24.98 -22.87
N ALA A 142 0.10 -25.07 -22.72
CA ALA A 142 -0.59 -26.36 -22.60
C ALA A 142 -0.56 -27.11 -23.94
N ILE A 143 0.10 -28.25 -23.95
CA ILE A 143 0.04 -29.19 -25.06
C ILE A 143 -1.31 -29.92 -25.06
N SER A 144 -1.85 -30.21 -26.23
CA SER A 144 -3.08 -30.99 -26.35
C SER A 144 -2.85 -32.41 -25.79
N TYR A 145 -3.95 -33.04 -25.32
CA TYR A 145 -3.88 -34.44 -24.86
C TYR A 145 -3.28 -35.37 -25.90
N GLU A 146 -3.55 -35.15 -27.17
CA GLU A 146 -3.02 -35.95 -28.28
C GLU A 146 -1.51 -35.77 -28.49
N GLU A 147 -1.01 -34.54 -28.35
CA GLU A 147 0.42 -34.27 -28.42
C GLU A 147 1.16 -34.85 -27.22
N TRP A 148 0.58 -34.74 -26.01
CA TRP A 148 1.11 -35.37 -24.79
C TRP A 148 1.17 -36.90 -24.95
N LYS A 149 0.13 -37.54 -25.52
CA LYS A 149 0.08 -38.97 -25.79
C LYS A 149 1.15 -39.40 -26.80
N LYS A 150 1.37 -38.61 -27.86
CA LYS A 150 2.46 -38.84 -28.83
C LYS A 150 3.83 -38.76 -28.21
N THR A 151 4.06 -37.76 -27.30
CA THR A 151 5.35 -37.57 -26.62
C THR A 151 5.63 -38.72 -25.65
N ARG A 152 4.60 -39.21 -24.94
CA ARG A 152 4.71 -40.35 -24.02
C ARG A 152 5.04 -41.65 -24.75
N ASN A 153 4.39 -41.91 -25.88
CA ASN A 153 4.63 -43.12 -26.69
C ASN A 153 6.02 -43.10 -27.33
N LYS A 154 6.56 -41.93 -27.71
CA LYS A 154 7.96 -41.82 -28.20
C LYS A 154 8.98 -42.14 -27.11
N LYS A 155 8.76 -41.73 -25.85
CA LYS A 155 9.65 -42.08 -24.74
C LYS A 155 9.63 -43.57 -24.40
N SER A 156 8.47 -44.21 -24.48
CA SER A 156 8.29 -45.65 -24.22
C SER A 156 9.01 -46.53 -25.28
N ASN A 157 9.08 -46.09 -26.53
CA ASN A 157 9.74 -46.86 -27.60
C ASN A 157 11.26 -46.71 -27.60
N ASN A 158 11.82 -45.62 -27.04
CA ASN A 158 13.27 -45.42 -26.95
C ASN A 158 13.92 -46.16 -25.76
N THR A 159 13.14 -46.65 -24.80
CA THR A 159 13.64 -47.47 -23.70
C THR A 159 13.75 -48.95 -24.02
N ASN A 160 13.18 -49.41 -25.16
CA ASN A 160 13.21 -50.82 -25.56
C ASN A 160 14.27 -51.15 -26.66
N THR A 161 15.16 -50.21 -26.97
CA THR A 161 16.16 -50.44 -28.02
C THR A 161 17.61 -50.51 -27.46
N THR A 162 17.76 -50.76 -26.18
CA THR A 162 19.08 -51.00 -25.58
C THR A 162 19.03 -52.31 -24.79
N GLN A 163 19.04 -53.44 -25.50
CA GLN A 163 19.49 -54.75 -25.04
C GLN A 163 20.42 -55.35 -26.11
#